data_bb19b61d684ae87e460c1c411b5c55a9
#
_entry.id   bb19b61d684ae87e460c1c411b5c55a9
#
_cell.length_a   1.000
_cell.length_b   1.000
_cell.length_c   1.000
_cell.angle_alpha   90.00
_cell.angle_beta   90.00
_cell.angle_gamma   90.00
#
_symmetry.space_group_name_H-M   'P 1'
#
loop_
_entity.id
_entity.type
_entity.pdbx_description
1 polymer ?
#
loop_
_entity_poly.entity_id
_entity_poly.type
_entity_poly.pdbx_seq_one_letter_code
_entity_poly.pdbx_strand_id
1 'polypeptide(L)'
;MNRKKITQLTVVPRDYQEAAVDAAFNHWLTSNAPMLIVMATGSGKSIVIALLIQRALEKGVKSRVLVLTHVKELVEQDYNEMINLWPNAPAGVNCAGLKKRSTDAQIIFGSIQSVWNHCEEIGEFDYIIVDEAHRIPHKD
;
A
#
# COMPACT_ATOMS: atom_id res chain seq x y z
N MET A 1 -8.73 28.63 -1.71
CA MET A 1 -9.09 27.27 -2.14
C MET A 1 -8.69 26.28 -1.06
N ASN A 2 -9.67 25.78 -0.35
CA ASN A 2 -9.40 24.73 0.64
C ASN A 2 -9.12 23.43 -0.10
N ARG A 3 -7.84 23.14 -0.33
CA ARG A 3 -7.43 21.75 -0.48
C ARG A 3 -7.86 21.07 0.81
N LYS A 4 -8.86 20.21 0.75
CA LYS A 4 -9.08 19.26 1.83
C LYS A 4 -7.72 18.64 2.11
N LYS A 5 -7.10 19.01 3.22
CA LYS A 5 -5.89 18.34 3.66
C LYS A 5 -6.27 16.89 3.79
N ILE A 6 -5.77 16.07 2.89
CA ILE A 6 -5.82 14.63 3.05
C ILE A 6 -5.23 14.39 4.43
N THR A 7 -5.95 13.63 5.20
CA THR A 7 -5.70 13.41 6.63
C THR A 7 -4.22 13.23 6.89
N GLN A 8 -3.64 14.12 7.67
CA GLN A 8 -2.23 14.03 8.03
C GLN A 8 -1.97 12.74 8.78
N LEU A 9 -0.81 12.14 8.54
CA LEU A 9 -0.34 11.02 9.33
C LEU A 9 -0.21 11.42 10.79
N THR A 10 -0.38 10.46 11.69
CA THR A 10 -0.22 10.67 13.15
C THR A 10 1.22 10.89 13.58
N VAL A 11 2.17 10.71 12.67
CA VAL A 11 3.61 10.93 12.88
C VAL A 11 4.16 11.85 11.81
N VAL A 12 5.27 12.55 12.12
CA VAL A 12 5.99 13.38 11.16
C VAL A 12 7.02 12.51 10.43
N PRO A 13 6.96 12.40 9.09
CA PRO A 13 7.96 11.66 8.35
C PRO A 13 9.35 12.31 8.45
N ARG A 14 10.38 11.47 8.41
CA ARG A 14 11.78 11.92 8.35
C ARG A 14 12.18 12.23 6.91
N ASP A 15 13.22 13.06 6.73
CA ASP A 15 13.67 13.48 5.41
C ASP A 15 13.99 12.32 4.46
N TYR A 16 14.62 11.27 4.96
CA TYR A 16 14.93 10.11 4.12
C TYR A 16 13.67 9.33 3.71
N GLN A 17 12.63 9.35 4.52
CA GLN A 17 11.35 8.73 4.18
C GLN A 17 10.64 9.53 3.09
N GLU A 18 10.62 10.84 3.20
CA GLU A 18 10.07 11.72 2.16
C GLU A 18 10.86 11.62 0.85
N ALA A 19 12.18 11.54 0.93
CA ALA A 19 13.03 11.35 -0.25
C ALA A 19 12.75 10.02 -0.96
N ALA A 20 12.54 8.95 -0.21
CA ALA A 20 12.16 7.64 -0.78
C ALA A 20 10.79 7.70 -1.47
N VAL A 21 9.83 8.38 -0.87
CA VAL A 21 8.50 8.56 -1.46
C VAL A 21 8.57 9.42 -2.73
N ASP A 22 9.34 10.50 -2.72
CA ASP A 22 9.53 11.34 -3.90
C ASP A 22 10.13 10.55 -5.07
N ALA A 23 11.15 9.77 -4.82
CA ALA A 23 11.79 8.94 -5.83
C ALA A 23 10.83 7.88 -6.39
N ALA A 24 10.08 7.20 -5.52
CA ALA A 24 9.12 6.19 -5.92
C ALA A 24 7.96 6.78 -6.72
N PHE A 25 7.43 7.89 -6.27
CA PHE A 25 6.31 8.54 -6.95
C PHE A 25 6.71 9.09 -8.32
N ASN A 26 7.87 9.71 -8.43
CA ASN A 26 8.41 10.15 -9.71
C ASN A 26 8.62 8.98 -10.67
N HIS A 27 9.06 7.83 -10.19
CA HIS A 27 9.15 6.62 -11.02
C HIS A 27 7.78 6.20 -11.56
N TRP A 28 6.76 6.17 -10.72
CA TRP A 28 5.40 5.82 -11.15
C TRP A 28 4.83 6.78 -12.21
N LEU A 29 5.22 8.06 -12.16
CA LEU A 29 4.75 9.05 -13.12
C LEU A 29 5.42 8.93 -14.49
N THR A 30 6.62 8.36 -14.54
CA THR A 30 7.48 8.39 -15.73
C THR A 30 7.74 7.02 -16.33
N SER A 31 7.38 5.93 -15.66
CA SER A 31 7.69 4.57 -16.11
C SER A 31 6.63 3.57 -15.63
N ASN A 32 6.39 2.54 -16.44
CA ASN A 32 5.59 1.38 -16.06
C ASN A 32 6.46 0.22 -15.54
N ALA A 33 7.77 0.40 -15.50
CA ALA A 33 8.67 -0.63 -14.99
C ALA A 33 8.55 -0.77 -13.48
N PRO A 34 8.64 -1.98 -12.93
CA PRO A 34 8.72 -2.18 -11.49
C PRO A 34 9.93 -1.50 -10.89
N MET A 35 9.82 -1.10 -9.63
CA MET A 35 10.94 -0.58 -8.85
C MET A 35 11.06 -1.32 -7.53
N LEU A 36 12.25 -1.32 -6.97
CA LEU A 36 12.53 -1.90 -5.67
C LEU A 36 12.98 -0.80 -4.71
N ILE A 37 12.31 -0.73 -3.57
CA ILE A 37 12.72 0.15 -2.46
C ILE A 37 13.31 -0.73 -1.37
N VAL A 38 14.58 -0.53 -1.06
CA VAL A 38 15.26 -1.26 0.01
C VAL A 38 15.44 -0.35 1.20
N MET A 39 14.91 -0.76 2.34
CA MET A 39 15.00 0.00 3.59
C MET A 39 15.49 -0.92 4.71
N ALA A 40 16.32 -0.36 5.57
CA ALA A 40 16.80 -1.08 6.74
C ALA A 40 15.64 -1.40 7.70
N THR A 41 15.75 -2.49 8.43
CA THR A 41 14.82 -2.86 9.49
C THR A 41 14.73 -1.72 10.52
N GLY A 42 13.50 -1.35 10.90
CA GLY A 42 13.28 -0.25 11.84
C GLY A 42 13.36 1.16 11.24
N SER A 43 13.48 1.29 9.91
CA SER A 43 13.56 2.60 9.23
C SER A 43 12.21 3.27 8.98
N GLY A 44 11.11 2.67 9.44
CA GLY A 44 9.78 3.23 9.25
C GLY A 44 9.20 2.99 7.87
N LYS A 45 9.37 1.79 7.33
CA LYS A 45 8.83 1.37 6.03
C LYS A 45 7.32 1.64 5.91
N SER A 46 6.55 1.41 6.96
CA SER A 46 5.10 1.66 6.99
C SER A 46 4.75 3.12 6.72
N ILE A 47 5.57 4.05 7.20
CA ILE A 47 5.40 5.48 6.94
C ILE A 47 5.60 5.78 5.45
N VAL A 48 6.60 5.19 4.83
CA VAL A 48 6.85 5.34 3.40
C VAL A 48 5.68 4.81 2.58
N ILE A 49 5.16 3.64 2.91
CA ILE A 49 3.99 3.06 2.25
C ILE A 49 2.77 3.97 2.39
N ALA A 50 2.48 4.45 3.61
CA ALA A 50 1.36 5.34 3.86
C ALA A 50 1.45 6.66 3.09
N LEU A 51 2.62 7.30 3.08
CA LEU A 51 2.85 8.53 2.33
C LEU A 51 2.70 8.32 0.83
N LEU A 52 3.25 7.24 0.31
CA LEU A 52 3.20 6.92 -1.11
C LEU A 52 1.75 6.73 -1.57
N ILE A 53 0.97 6.02 -0.78
CA ILE A 53 -0.46 5.81 -1.05
C ILE A 53 -1.22 7.14 -0.97
N GLN A 54 -0.96 7.97 0.03
CA GLN A 54 -1.60 9.28 0.12
C GLN A 54 -1.35 10.13 -1.12
N ARG A 55 -0.11 10.16 -1.60
CA ARG A 55 0.23 10.89 -2.83
C ARG A 55 -0.47 10.33 -4.06
N ALA A 56 -0.56 9.01 -4.16
CA ALA A 56 -1.28 8.37 -5.26
C ALA A 56 -2.76 8.76 -5.28
N LEU A 57 -3.41 8.78 -4.11
CA LEU A 57 -4.83 9.15 -3.99
C LEU A 57 -5.06 10.66 -4.19
N GLU A 58 -4.09 11.50 -3.83
CA GLU A 58 -4.17 12.95 -4.10
C GLU A 58 -4.16 13.26 -5.59
N LYS A 59 -3.42 12.50 -6.36
CA LYS A 59 -3.29 12.73 -7.79
C LYS A 59 -4.54 12.33 -8.57
N GLY A 60 -5.23 11.28 -8.15
CA GLY A 60 -6.47 10.82 -8.77
C GLY A 60 -7.51 10.43 -7.74
N VAL A 61 -8.62 11.15 -7.68
CA VAL A 61 -9.70 10.95 -6.69
C VAL A 61 -10.25 9.52 -6.71
N LYS A 62 -10.15 8.83 -7.84
CA LYS A 62 -10.63 7.45 -8.03
C LYS A 62 -9.49 6.44 -8.11
N SER A 63 -8.25 6.85 -7.86
CA SER A 63 -7.13 5.92 -7.90
C SER A 63 -7.27 4.84 -6.84
N ARG A 64 -6.88 3.63 -7.20
CA ARG A 64 -6.90 2.48 -6.31
C ARG A 64 -5.51 1.90 -6.13
N VAL A 65 -5.19 1.51 -4.91
CA VAL A 65 -3.90 0.94 -4.55
C VAL A 65 -4.09 -0.42 -3.91
N LEU A 66 -3.35 -1.40 -4.39
CA LEU A 66 -3.31 -2.74 -3.84
C LEU A 66 -1.98 -2.95 -3.12
N VAL A 67 -2.04 -3.34 -1.85
CA VAL A 67 -0.86 -3.72 -1.07
C VAL A 67 -0.90 -5.23 -0.84
N LEU A 68 0.04 -5.93 -1.44
CA LEU A 68 0.15 -7.38 -1.39
C LEU A 68 1.26 -7.81 -0.46
N THR A 69 1.02 -8.87 0.26
CA THR A 69 2.05 -9.58 1.01
C THR A 69 1.77 -11.08 1.02
N HIS A 70 2.73 -11.87 1.49
CA HIS A 70 2.74 -13.31 1.31
C HIS A 70 1.83 -14.07 2.30
N VAL A 71 1.76 -13.63 3.55
CA VAL A 71 1.06 -14.35 4.62
C VAL A 71 0.09 -13.45 5.37
N LYS A 72 -0.95 -14.06 5.96
CA LYS A 72 -2.01 -13.34 6.67
C LYS A 72 -1.52 -12.47 7.82
N GLU A 73 -0.50 -12.90 8.54
CA GLU A 73 0.07 -12.15 9.66
C GLU A 73 0.64 -10.81 9.21
N LEU A 74 1.29 -10.79 8.04
CA LEU A 74 1.83 -9.56 7.44
C LEU A 74 0.71 -8.67 6.88
N VAL A 75 -0.35 -9.27 6.32
CA VAL A 75 -1.53 -8.50 5.87
C VAL A 75 -2.14 -7.75 7.05
N GLU A 76 -2.37 -8.43 8.15
CA GLU A 76 -2.93 -7.84 9.35
C GLU A 76 -2.02 -6.77 9.94
N GLN A 77 -0.73 -7.04 10.02
CA GLN A 77 0.26 -6.08 10.52
C GLN A 77 0.28 -4.81 9.66
N ASP A 78 0.38 -4.96 8.34
CA ASP A 78 0.46 -3.83 7.41
C ASP A 78 -0.82 -2.98 7.48
N TYR A 79 -1.97 -3.62 7.53
CA TYR A 79 -3.26 -2.94 7.67
C TYR A 79 -3.34 -2.17 8.99
N ASN A 80 -3.00 -2.79 10.10
CA ASN A 80 -3.07 -2.15 11.42
C ASN A 80 -2.09 -0.98 11.53
N GLU A 81 -0.88 -1.11 10.99
CA GLU A 81 0.08 -0.01 10.92
C GLU A 81 -0.44 1.17 10.08
N MET A 82 -1.08 0.88 8.94
CA MET A 82 -1.71 1.91 8.11
C MET A 82 -2.79 2.67 8.89
N ILE A 83 -3.69 1.97 9.55
CA ILE A 83 -4.78 2.59 10.32
C ILE A 83 -4.25 3.38 11.51
N ASN A 84 -3.18 2.92 12.16
CA ASN A 84 -2.53 3.69 13.22
C ASN A 84 -1.91 4.99 12.70
N LEU A 85 -1.32 4.97 11.53
CA LEU A 85 -0.71 6.15 10.90
C LEU A 85 -1.75 7.08 10.27
N TRP A 86 -2.79 6.50 9.73
CA TRP A 86 -3.83 7.20 8.99
C TRP A 86 -5.21 6.63 9.34
N PRO A 87 -5.82 7.09 10.46
CA PRO A 87 -7.07 6.49 10.99
C PRO A 87 -8.25 6.52 10.02
N ASN A 88 -8.31 7.52 9.14
CA ASN A 88 -9.39 7.67 8.15
C ASN A 88 -9.03 7.12 6.77
N ALA A 89 -8.02 6.28 6.67
CA ALA A 89 -7.64 5.66 5.40
C ALA A 89 -8.82 4.89 4.79
N PRO A 90 -9.12 5.07 3.49
CA PRO A 90 -10.18 4.31 2.81
C PRO A 90 -9.69 2.90 2.47
N ALA A 91 -9.37 2.12 3.50
CA ALA A 91 -8.69 0.84 3.40
C ALA A 91 -9.57 -0.32 3.84
N GLY A 92 -9.38 -1.45 3.19
CA GLY A 92 -9.99 -2.72 3.54
C GLY A 92 -9.00 -3.88 3.41
N VAL A 93 -9.42 -5.05 3.85
CA VAL A 93 -8.59 -6.26 3.82
C VAL A 93 -9.27 -7.33 2.97
N ASN A 94 -8.50 -7.97 2.10
CA ASN A 94 -8.92 -9.16 1.37
C ASN A 94 -7.94 -10.29 1.66
N CYS A 95 -8.29 -11.13 2.61
CA CYS A 95 -7.46 -12.24 3.05
C CYS A 95 -8.33 -13.34 3.65
N ALA A 96 -8.38 -14.48 3.01
CA ALA A 96 -9.18 -15.61 3.46
C ALA A 96 -8.77 -16.10 4.85
N GLY A 97 -7.48 -16.09 5.16
CA GLY A 97 -6.96 -16.46 6.48
C GLY A 97 -7.43 -15.56 7.62
N LEU A 98 -7.82 -14.32 7.33
CA LEU A 98 -8.40 -13.37 8.28
C LEU A 98 -9.92 -13.29 8.18
N LYS A 99 -10.54 -14.09 7.32
CA LYS A 99 -11.99 -14.10 7.06
C LYS A 99 -12.51 -12.71 6.65
N LYS A 100 -11.73 -11.96 5.89
CA LYS A 100 -12.06 -10.63 5.37
C LYS A 100 -12.00 -10.61 3.86
N ARG A 101 -12.99 -9.99 3.22
CA ARG A 101 -13.19 -10.04 1.79
C ARG A 101 -13.62 -8.69 1.20
N SER A 102 -12.91 -7.64 1.54
CA SER A 102 -13.15 -6.32 0.94
C SER A 102 -12.84 -6.33 -0.54
N THR A 103 -13.70 -5.73 -1.37
CA THR A 103 -13.54 -5.71 -2.84
C THR A 103 -13.57 -4.32 -3.44
N ASP A 104 -14.19 -3.35 -2.77
CA ASP A 104 -14.47 -2.02 -3.32
C ASP A 104 -13.71 -0.88 -2.64
N ALA A 105 -12.94 -1.16 -1.60
CA ALA A 105 -12.11 -0.14 -0.96
C ALA A 105 -11.04 0.42 -1.92
N GLN A 106 -10.71 1.70 -1.77
CA GLN A 106 -9.65 2.31 -2.59
C GLN A 106 -8.28 1.71 -2.31
N ILE A 107 -8.00 1.36 -1.05
CA ILE A 107 -6.78 0.70 -0.64
C ILE A 107 -7.15 -0.68 -0.14
N ILE A 108 -6.61 -1.72 -0.77
CA ILE A 108 -6.83 -3.09 -0.33
C ILE A 108 -5.50 -3.70 0.10
N PHE A 109 -5.48 -4.19 1.34
CA PHE A 109 -4.39 -5.01 1.88
C PHE A 109 -4.79 -6.46 1.74
N GLY A 110 -4.04 -7.22 0.98
CA GLY A 110 -4.40 -8.60 0.68
C GLY A 110 -3.22 -9.56 0.66
N SER A 111 -3.52 -10.84 0.91
CA SER A 111 -2.58 -11.90 0.60
C SER A 111 -2.62 -12.17 -0.90
N ILE A 112 -1.47 -12.51 -1.47
CA ILE A 112 -1.34 -12.78 -2.91
C ILE A 112 -2.33 -13.86 -3.33
N GLN A 113 -2.46 -14.93 -2.55
CA GLN A 113 -3.37 -16.03 -2.86
C GLN A 113 -4.84 -15.60 -2.87
N SER A 114 -5.27 -14.84 -1.87
CA SER A 114 -6.68 -14.40 -1.77
C SER A 114 -7.04 -13.42 -2.87
N VAL A 115 -6.17 -12.47 -3.16
CA VAL A 115 -6.38 -11.49 -4.23
C VAL A 115 -6.42 -12.17 -5.59
N TRP A 116 -5.54 -13.12 -5.84
CA TRP A 116 -5.55 -13.91 -7.08
C TRP A 116 -6.87 -14.65 -7.27
N ASN A 117 -7.38 -15.30 -6.22
CA ASN A 117 -8.62 -16.05 -6.29
C ASN A 117 -9.87 -15.17 -6.47
N HIS A 118 -9.80 -13.88 -6.16
CA HIS A 118 -10.92 -12.95 -6.21
C HIS A 118 -10.66 -11.75 -7.14
N CYS A 119 -9.72 -11.86 -8.06
CA CYS A 119 -9.29 -10.73 -8.88
C CYS A 119 -10.43 -10.10 -9.71
N GLU A 120 -11.40 -10.89 -10.17
CA GLU A 120 -12.55 -10.36 -10.91
C GLU A 120 -13.46 -9.49 -10.04
N GLU A 121 -13.69 -9.90 -8.79
CA GLU A 121 -14.54 -9.17 -7.85
C GLU A 121 -13.86 -7.89 -7.34
N ILE A 122 -12.55 -7.93 -7.16
CA ILE A 122 -11.76 -6.81 -6.65
C ILE A 122 -11.60 -5.72 -7.71
N GLY A 123 -11.47 -6.09 -8.98
CA GLY A 123 -11.33 -5.16 -10.09
C GLY A 123 -9.91 -4.68 -10.32
N GLU A 124 -9.79 -3.50 -10.94
CA GLU A 124 -8.51 -2.94 -11.37
C GLU A 124 -7.89 -2.02 -10.31
N PHE A 125 -6.56 -1.92 -10.33
CA PHE A 125 -5.78 -1.02 -9.50
C PHE A 125 -4.83 -0.18 -10.36
N ASP A 126 -4.62 1.06 -9.94
CA ASP A 126 -3.67 1.97 -10.58
C ASP A 126 -2.24 1.70 -10.13
N TYR A 127 -2.07 1.29 -8.86
CA TYR A 127 -0.77 1.02 -8.25
C TYR A 127 -0.82 -0.27 -7.45
N ILE A 128 0.27 -1.03 -7.52
CA ILE A 128 0.46 -2.25 -6.73
C ILE A 128 1.77 -2.13 -5.95
N ILE A 129 1.67 -2.32 -4.66
CA ILE A 129 2.81 -2.36 -3.74
C ILE A 129 2.93 -3.79 -3.22
N VAL A 130 4.10 -4.40 -3.37
CA VAL A 130 4.38 -5.72 -2.81
C VAL A 130 5.33 -5.56 -1.64
N ASP A 131 4.83 -5.83 -0.45
CA ASP A 131 5.62 -5.79 0.78
C ASP A 131 6.28 -7.14 1.03
N GLU A 132 7.51 -7.11 1.54
CA GLU A 132 8.30 -8.32 1.80
C GLU A 132 8.47 -9.20 0.54
N ALA A 133 8.72 -8.57 -0.61
CA ALA A 133 8.81 -9.26 -1.90
C ALA A 133 9.81 -10.42 -1.94
N HIS A 134 10.88 -10.35 -1.14
CA HIS A 134 11.89 -11.41 -1.02
C HIS A 134 11.36 -12.71 -0.41
N ARG A 135 10.21 -12.68 0.26
CA ARG A 135 9.57 -13.86 0.86
C ARG A 135 8.60 -14.56 -0.08
N ILE A 136 8.38 -14.03 -1.27
CA ILE A 136 7.54 -14.67 -2.28
C ILE A 136 8.28 -15.87 -2.82
N PRO A 137 7.67 -17.10 -2.78
CA PRO A 137 8.31 -18.27 -3.34
C PRO A 137 8.55 -18.10 -4.84
N HIS A 138 9.78 -18.29 -5.26
CA HIS A 138 10.08 -18.43 -6.68
C HIS A 138 9.70 -19.84 -7.11
N LYS A 139 8.82 -19.96 -8.08
CA LYS A 139 8.63 -21.22 -8.80
C LYS A 139 9.70 -21.27 -9.87
N ASP A 140 10.57 -22.22 -9.70
CA ASP A 140 11.54 -22.58 -10.75
C ASP A 140 10.81 -23.08 -12.01
#